data_d9b5e8bb4fc8afdc9f8cb990a3ad5175
#
_entry.id   d9b5e8bb4fc8afdc9f8cb990a3ad5175
#
_cell.length_a   1.000
_cell.length_b   1.000
_cell.length_c   1.000
_cell.angle_alpha   90.00
_cell.angle_beta   90.00
_cell.angle_gamma   90.00
#
_symmetry.space_group_name_H-M   'P 1'
#
loop_
_entity.id
_entity.type
_entity.pdbx_description
1 polymer ?
#
loop_
_entity_poly.entity_id
_entity_poly.type
_entity_poly.pdbx_seq_one_letter_code
_entity_poly.pdbx_strand_id
1 'polypeptide(L)'
;MKLASRKTATADVTRRQRSAHSSKEALYWIGPAALVILLIFGYSVVSVLISSFRYDGDWVGLENFEIVITDPIFLTALKHNGLLLLAVPILIILAFILAVTLFETRRGMRFYRSAIFLPYILPIPVVAVVFGQIYQLNGALNIFLRSIGLEPLAQDWLGDPSIALGTMSSVIIWKEVGFGVILMLAHIISLPNETYEAARIDGAGFWRTHLSITRPAILNTIVFYGVIEAITMVSWVFNYVYVMSNGLGGPGNATMVSELYIYRAAFQNKAPELAAAAAVFLFVATLILMVAFFRIQRRSIAGTFNK
;
A
#
# COMPACT_ATOMS: atom_id res chain seq x y z
N MET A 1 -4.48 -55.58 32.26
CA MET A 1 -5.62 -55.24 31.40
C MET A 1 -6.31 -53.91 31.76
N LYS A 2 -5.58 -52.89 32.29
CA LYS A 2 -6.12 -51.54 32.66
C LYS A 2 -5.45 -50.34 31.95
N LEU A 3 -4.49 -50.57 31.03
CA LEU A 3 -3.76 -49.49 30.35
C LEU A 3 -4.30 -49.14 28.96
N ALA A 4 -5.10 -50.00 28.33
CA ALA A 4 -5.68 -49.77 27.01
C ALA A 4 -6.93 -48.85 27.03
N SER A 5 -7.67 -48.83 28.17
CA SER A 5 -8.91 -48.04 28.31
C SER A 5 -8.71 -46.52 28.50
N ARG A 6 -7.51 -46.10 28.90
CA ARG A 6 -7.23 -44.63 29.12
C ARG A 6 -6.86 -43.86 27.83
N LYS A 7 -6.28 -44.57 26.82
CA LYS A 7 -5.90 -43.93 25.55
C LYS A 7 -7.07 -43.67 24.62
N THR A 8 -8.15 -44.43 24.71
CA THR A 8 -9.37 -44.21 23.91
C THR A 8 -10.23 -43.08 24.43
N ALA A 9 -10.25 -42.88 25.75
CA ALA A 9 -11.06 -41.78 26.37
C ALA A 9 -10.47 -40.38 26.09
N THR A 10 -9.14 -40.24 26.05
CA THR A 10 -8.48 -38.95 25.75
C THR A 10 -8.57 -38.57 24.26
N ALA A 11 -8.59 -39.55 23.35
CA ALA A 11 -8.75 -39.32 21.92
C ALA A 11 -10.19 -38.89 21.56
N ASP A 12 -11.18 -39.33 22.31
CA ASP A 12 -12.60 -39.00 22.09
C ASP A 12 -12.96 -37.61 22.63
N VAL A 13 -12.32 -37.15 23.71
CA VAL A 13 -12.50 -35.80 24.26
C VAL A 13 -11.90 -34.74 23.33
N THR A 14 -10.72 -35.01 22.74
CA THR A 14 -10.09 -34.11 21.78
C THR A 14 -10.82 -34.07 20.43
N ARG A 15 -11.50 -35.14 20.05
CA ARG A 15 -12.32 -35.18 18.84
C ARG A 15 -13.66 -34.44 19.02
N ARG A 16 -14.25 -34.45 20.22
CA ARG A 16 -15.48 -33.67 20.53
C ARG A 16 -15.23 -32.16 20.62
N GLN A 17 -14.05 -31.70 21.02
CA GLN A 17 -13.73 -30.27 21.03
C GLN A 17 -13.44 -29.67 19.63
N ARG A 18 -13.24 -30.50 18.61
CA ARG A 18 -13.16 -30.07 17.19
C ARG A 18 -14.48 -30.18 16.43
N SER A 19 -15.55 -30.58 17.09
CA SER A 19 -16.87 -30.60 16.45
C SER A 19 -17.43 -29.18 16.40
N ALA A 20 -17.00 -28.47 15.37
CA ALA A 20 -17.89 -27.68 14.57
C ALA A 20 -18.86 -26.77 15.35
N HIS A 21 -18.50 -25.53 15.52
CA HIS A 21 -19.53 -24.51 15.33
C HIS A 21 -20.22 -24.86 14.02
N SER A 22 -21.51 -25.22 14.07
CA SER A 22 -22.22 -25.64 12.86
C SER A 22 -22.15 -24.46 11.88
N SER A 23 -22.06 -24.72 10.57
CA SER A 23 -22.05 -23.67 9.54
C SER A 23 -23.20 -22.68 9.75
N LYS A 24 -24.28 -23.11 10.41
CA LYS A 24 -25.45 -22.29 10.80
C LYS A 24 -25.13 -21.31 11.94
N GLU A 25 -24.34 -21.70 12.94
CA GLU A 25 -23.90 -20.81 14.01
C GLU A 25 -22.91 -19.75 13.47
N ALA A 26 -21.98 -20.16 12.62
CA ALA A 26 -21.08 -19.21 11.93
C ALA A 26 -21.90 -18.21 11.09
N LEU A 27 -22.90 -18.67 10.35
CA LEU A 27 -23.77 -17.80 9.56
C LEU A 27 -24.61 -16.85 10.44
N TYR A 28 -25.07 -17.30 11.62
CA TYR A 28 -25.81 -16.46 12.55
C TYR A 28 -24.95 -15.30 13.10
N TRP A 29 -23.69 -15.56 13.44
CA TRP A 29 -22.80 -14.53 13.98
C TRP A 29 -22.16 -13.62 12.91
N ILE A 30 -21.81 -14.17 11.75
CA ILE A 30 -21.18 -13.41 10.66
C ILE A 30 -22.23 -12.81 9.72
N GLY A 31 -23.39 -13.44 9.59
CA GLY A 31 -24.44 -13.07 8.65
C GLY A 31 -24.86 -11.62 8.68
N PRO A 32 -25.19 -11.02 9.83
CA PRO A 32 -25.58 -9.61 9.90
C PRO A 32 -24.50 -8.66 9.39
N ALA A 33 -23.23 -8.90 9.76
CA ALA A 33 -22.10 -8.09 9.29
C ALA A 33 -21.86 -8.29 7.80
N ALA A 34 -21.89 -9.54 7.31
CA ALA A 34 -21.77 -9.86 5.90
C ALA A 34 -22.90 -9.25 5.06
N LEU A 35 -24.13 -9.26 5.57
CA LEU A 35 -25.29 -8.65 4.92
C LEU A 35 -25.12 -7.14 4.76
N VAL A 36 -24.69 -6.43 5.81
CA VAL A 36 -24.44 -4.98 5.77
C VAL A 36 -23.33 -4.66 4.76
N ILE A 37 -22.22 -5.41 4.78
CA ILE A 37 -21.12 -5.23 3.82
C ILE A 37 -21.63 -5.47 2.39
N LEU A 38 -22.37 -6.54 2.14
CA LEU A 38 -22.92 -6.87 0.82
C LEU A 38 -23.91 -5.82 0.32
N LEU A 39 -24.79 -5.32 1.19
CA LEU A 39 -25.74 -4.28 0.80
C LEU A 39 -25.07 -2.96 0.49
N ILE A 40 -24.12 -2.50 1.31
CA ILE A 40 -23.48 -1.20 1.11
C ILE A 40 -22.46 -1.27 -0.05
N PHE A 41 -21.50 -2.16 0.01
CA PHE A 41 -20.45 -2.23 -0.99
C PHE A 41 -20.92 -2.89 -2.28
N GLY A 42 -21.75 -3.95 -2.20
CA GLY A 42 -22.32 -4.61 -3.37
C GLY A 42 -23.19 -3.68 -4.19
N TYR A 43 -24.08 -2.93 -3.53
CA TYR A 43 -24.90 -1.91 -4.20
C TYR A 43 -24.03 -0.83 -4.86
N SER A 44 -23.02 -0.31 -4.16
CA SER A 44 -22.14 0.74 -4.70
C SER A 44 -21.37 0.25 -5.92
N VAL A 45 -20.79 -0.95 -5.88
CA VAL A 45 -20.08 -1.53 -7.03
C VAL A 45 -21.00 -1.74 -8.22
N VAL A 46 -22.18 -2.32 -7.99
CA VAL A 46 -23.17 -2.55 -9.07
C VAL A 46 -23.66 -1.22 -9.63
N SER A 47 -23.91 -0.22 -8.80
CA SER A 47 -24.31 1.12 -9.23
C SER A 47 -23.25 1.77 -10.14
N VAL A 48 -21.99 1.76 -9.73
CA VAL A 48 -20.88 2.29 -10.54
C VAL A 48 -20.75 1.53 -11.87
N LEU A 49 -20.85 0.19 -11.83
CA LEU A 49 -20.82 -0.62 -13.06
C LEU A 49 -21.98 -0.28 -14.00
N ILE A 50 -23.20 -0.14 -13.51
CA ILE A 50 -24.35 0.24 -14.34
C ILE A 50 -24.17 1.66 -14.89
N SER A 51 -23.75 2.62 -14.04
CA SER A 51 -23.55 4.00 -14.45
C SER A 51 -22.45 4.14 -15.52
N SER A 52 -21.44 3.31 -15.50
CA SER A 52 -20.36 3.35 -16.52
C SER A 52 -20.83 3.02 -17.94
N PHE A 53 -21.97 2.35 -18.09
CA PHE A 53 -22.60 2.03 -19.39
C PHE A 53 -23.76 2.94 -19.77
N ARG A 54 -24.03 3.99 -18.96
CA ARG A 54 -25.14 4.92 -19.19
C ARG A 54 -24.61 6.34 -19.37
N TYR A 55 -25.39 7.16 -20.08
CA TYR A 55 -25.18 8.59 -20.20
C TYR A 55 -26.54 9.28 -20.21
N ASP A 56 -26.75 10.24 -19.31
CA ASP A 56 -28.02 10.98 -19.14
C ASP A 56 -29.27 10.07 -19.06
N GLY A 57 -29.09 8.90 -18.40
CA GLY A 57 -30.17 7.91 -18.23
C GLY A 57 -30.28 6.87 -19.34
N ASP A 58 -29.73 7.11 -20.53
CA ASP A 58 -29.74 6.19 -21.66
C ASP A 58 -28.57 5.21 -21.62
N TRP A 59 -28.76 4.06 -22.22
CA TRP A 59 -27.75 3.02 -22.34
C TRP A 59 -26.84 3.27 -23.55
N VAL A 60 -25.57 3.63 -23.34
CA VAL A 60 -24.60 3.95 -24.39
C VAL A 60 -23.54 2.88 -24.62
N GLY A 61 -23.65 1.72 -23.97
CA GLY A 61 -22.69 0.63 -24.11
C GLY A 61 -21.28 1.02 -23.69
N LEU A 62 -20.28 0.93 -24.55
CA LEU A 62 -18.88 1.18 -24.26
C LEU A 62 -18.40 2.62 -24.56
N GLU A 63 -19.27 3.53 -24.96
CA GLU A 63 -18.91 4.89 -25.38
C GLU A 63 -18.19 5.66 -24.29
N ASN A 64 -18.65 5.59 -23.03
CA ASN A 64 -17.96 6.23 -21.89
C ASN A 64 -16.54 5.70 -21.71
N PHE A 65 -16.33 4.40 -21.93
CA PHE A 65 -15.00 3.78 -21.84
C PHE A 65 -14.09 4.27 -22.96
N GLU A 66 -14.60 4.42 -24.17
CA GLU A 66 -13.85 4.95 -25.32
C GLU A 66 -13.45 6.41 -25.06
N ILE A 67 -14.37 7.24 -24.59
CA ILE A 67 -14.08 8.64 -24.21
C ILE A 67 -12.97 8.70 -23.16
N VAL A 68 -13.07 7.90 -22.11
CA VAL A 68 -12.10 7.91 -21.00
C VAL A 68 -10.72 7.42 -21.46
N ILE A 69 -10.64 6.31 -22.23
CA ILE A 69 -9.35 5.75 -22.64
C ILE A 69 -8.64 6.60 -23.71
N THR A 70 -9.37 7.48 -24.40
CA THR A 70 -8.82 8.43 -25.36
C THR A 70 -8.54 9.82 -24.77
N ASP A 71 -8.99 10.08 -23.54
CA ASP A 71 -8.73 11.36 -22.85
C ASP A 71 -7.23 11.48 -22.47
N PRO A 72 -6.52 12.50 -23.00
CA PRO A 72 -5.09 12.70 -22.69
C PRO A 72 -4.82 12.91 -21.19
N ILE A 73 -5.77 13.49 -20.44
CA ILE A 73 -5.62 13.74 -18.99
C ILE A 73 -5.70 12.41 -18.24
N PHE A 74 -6.62 11.51 -18.64
CA PHE A 74 -6.72 10.18 -18.04
C PHE A 74 -5.48 9.33 -18.33
N LEU A 75 -4.99 9.36 -19.58
CA LEU A 75 -3.75 8.67 -19.94
C LEU A 75 -2.53 9.18 -19.16
N THR A 76 -2.46 10.51 -18.98
CA THR A 76 -1.44 11.14 -18.12
C THR A 76 -1.56 10.67 -16.67
N ALA A 77 -2.78 10.59 -16.15
CA ALA A 77 -3.04 10.09 -14.80
C ALA A 77 -2.62 8.62 -14.62
N LEU A 78 -2.94 7.76 -15.58
CA LEU A 78 -2.48 6.35 -15.58
C LEU A 78 -0.94 6.24 -15.62
N LYS A 79 -0.29 7.07 -16.46
CA LYS A 79 1.17 7.12 -16.52
C LYS A 79 1.77 7.52 -15.16
N HIS A 80 1.19 8.51 -14.48
CA HIS A 80 1.67 8.95 -13.17
C HIS A 80 1.47 7.87 -12.10
N ASN A 81 0.31 7.17 -12.06
CA ASN A 81 0.16 6.00 -11.19
C ASN A 81 1.22 4.93 -11.50
N GLY A 82 1.52 4.69 -12.79
CA GLY A 82 2.61 3.79 -13.21
C GLY A 82 3.99 4.24 -12.72
N LEU A 83 4.29 5.56 -12.79
CA LEU A 83 5.55 6.10 -12.27
C LEU A 83 5.62 6.01 -10.73
N LEU A 84 4.52 6.23 -10.03
CA LEU A 84 4.45 6.06 -8.58
C LEU A 84 4.73 4.62 -8.15
N LEU A 85 4.44 3.60 -8.97
CA LEU A 85 4.82 2.22 -8.67
C LEU A 85 6.34 2.04 -8.53
N LEU A 86 7.17 2.92 -9.10
CA LEU A 86 8.62 2.90 -8.89
C LEU A 86 9.02 3.22 -7.44
N ALA A 87 8.14 3.85 -6.65
CA ALA A 87 8.36 4.04 -5.23
C ALA A 87 8.31 2.72 -4.44
N VAL A 88 7.60 1.69 -4.93
CA VAL A 88 7.43 0.41 -4.22
C VAL A 88 8.76 -0.31 -3.96
N PRO A 89 9.64 -0.55 -4.96
CA PRO A 89 10.96 -1.13 -4.68
C PRO A 89 11.81 -0.26 -3.75
N ILE A 90 11.72 1.06 -3.84
CA ILE A 90 12.43 1.98 -2.94
C ILE A 90 11.93 1.79 -1.50
N LEU A 91 10.61 1.75 -1.30
CA LEU A 91 9.98 1.49 0.00
C LEU A 91 10.42 0.14 0.59
N ILE A 92 10.42 -0.93 -0.22
CA ILE A 92 10.86 -2.27 0.22
C ILE A 92 12.31 -2.24 0.68
N ILE A 93 13.20 -1.63 -0.10
CA ILE A 93 14.63 -1.56 0.21
C ILE A 93 14.86 -0.74 1.48
N LEU A 94 14.27 0.45 1.58
CA LEU A 94 14.40 1.32 2.76
C LEU A 94 13.82 0.65 4.00
N ALA A 95 12.62 0.07 3.91
CA ALA A 95 11.99 -0.62 5.03
C ALA A 95 12.83 -1.81 5.51
N PHE A 96 13.39 -2.61 4.60
CA PHE A 96 14.27 -3.73 4.95
C PHE A 96 15.55 -3.26 5.64
N ILE A 97 16.25 -2.26 5.07
CA ILE A 97 17.49 -1.71 5.66
C ILE A 97 17.22 -1.17 7.06
N LEU A 98 16.15 -0.37 7.23
CA LEU A 98 15.79 0.20 8.51
C LEU A 98 15.37 -0.89 9.53
N ALA A 99 14.62 -1.91 9.10
CA ALA A 99 14.18 -3.00 9.96
C ALA A 99 15.36 -3.83 10.49
N VAL A 100 16.31 -4.21 9.63
CA VAL A 100 17.49 -4.99 10.05
C VAL A 100 18.45 -4.16 10.91
N THR A 101 18.63 -2.88 10.59
CA THR A 101 19.43 -1.96 11.41
C THR A 101 18.81 -1.79 12.80
N LEU A 102 17.49 -1.66 12.86
CA LEU A 102 16.77 -1.52 14.11
C LEU A 102 16.81 -2.80 14.94
N PHE A 103 16.77 -3.97 14.29
CA PHE A 103 16.90 -5.28 14.95
C PHE A 103 18.25 -5.45 15.65
N GLU A 104 19.35 -5.01 15.03
CA GLU A 104 20.70 -5.06 15.64
C GLU A 104 20.95 -3.96 16.69
N THR A 105 20.07 -2.95 16.75
CA THR A 105 20.21 -1.82 17.69
C THR A 105 19.78 -2.24 19.09
N ARG A 106 20.75 -2.39 20.01
CA ARG A 106 20.48 -2.80 21.41
C ARG A 106 19.98 -1.65 22.29
N ARG A 107 20.49 -0.42 22.07
CA ARG A 107 20.16 0.77 22.88
C ARG A 107 19.24 1.72 22.10
N GLY A 108 18.17 2.22 22.75
CA GLY A 108 17.28 3.20 22.13
C GLY A 108 16.29 2.62 21.08
N MET A 109 16.21 1.30 20.90
CA MET A 109 15.32 0.64 19.93
C MET A 109 13.86 1.13 20.02
N ARG A 110 13.34 1.33 21.24
CA ARG A 110 11.97 1.83 21.45
C ARG A 110 11.77 3.23 20.87
N PHE A 111 12.74 4.12 21.10
CA PHE A 111 12.69 5.48 20.57
C PHE A 111 12.75 5.51 19.06
N TYR A 112 13.72 4.83 18.44
CA TYR A 112 13.87 4.76 16.98
C TYR A 112 12.65 4.11 16.30
N ARG A 113 12.11 3.03 16.90
CA ARG A 113 10.89 2.39 16.43
C ARG A 113 9.72 3.38 16.41
N SER A 114 9.52 4.13 17.48
CA SER A 114 8.46 5.14 17.58
C SER A 114 8.68 6.28 16.60
N ALA A 115 9.90 6.78 16.45
CA ALA A 115 10.23 7.87 15.55
C ALA A 115 10.02 7.49 14.07
N ILE A 116 10.40 6.27 13.67
CA ILE A 116 10.21 5.77 12.29
C ILE A 116 8.73 5.50 11.99
N PHE A 117 7.95 5.05 12.99
CA PHE A 117 6.54 4.74 12.80
C PHE A 117 5.63 5.98 12.92
N LEU A 118 6.08 7.04 13.58
CA LEU A 118 5.29 8.25 13.80
C LEU A 118 4.72 8.85 12.50
N PRO A 119 5.49 9.00 11.41
CA PRO A 119 4.96 9.52 10.14
C PRO A 119 3.76 8.71 9.62
N TYR A 120 3.79 7.40 9.73
CA TYR A 120 2.73 6.51 9.25
C TYR A 120 1.40 6.74 9.98
N ILE A 121 1.42 7.05 11.27
CA ILE A 121 0.21 7.26 12.08
C ILE A 121 -0.46 8.61 11.75
N LEU A 122 0.29 9.60 11.26
CA LEU A 122 -0.26 10.91 10.97
C LEU A 122 -1.33 10.83 9.86
N PRO A 123 -2.45 11.57 9.97
CA PRO A 123 -3.45 11.65 8.91
C PRO A 123 -2.84 12.22 7.62
N ILE A 124 -3.11 11.58 6.49
CA ILE A 124 -2.56 11.99 5.18
C ILE A 124 -2.81 13.48 4.87
N PRO A 125 -4.03 14.03 5.07
CA PRO A 125 -4.26 15.45 4.77
C PRO A 125 -3.39 16.40 5.60
N VAL A 126 -3.11 16.05 6.87
CA VAL A 126 -2.24 16.86 7.73
C VAL A 126 -0.81 16.86 7.20
N VAL A 127 -0.29 15.68 6.86
CA VAL A 127 1.03 15.53 6.24
C VAL A 127 1.12 16.33 4.94
N ALA A 128 0.11 16.19 4.08
CA ALA A 128 0.07 16.87 2.78
C ALA A 128 0.04 18.42 2.92
N VAL A 129 -0.71 18.96 3.90
CA VAL A 129 -0.71 20.41 4.18
C VAL A 129 0.68 20.86 4.66
N VAL A 130 1.28 20.15 5.61
CA VAL A 130 2.59 20.52 6.18
C VAL A 130 3.67 20.49 5.10
N PHE A 131 3.75 19.38 4.33
CA PHE A 131 4.74 19.30 3.24
C PHE A 131 4.43 20.23 2.08
N GLY A 132 3.14 20.51 1.81
CA GLY A 132 2.72 21.53 0.86
C GLY A 132 3.30 22.91 1.20
N GLN A 133 3.35 23.28 2.48
CA GLN A 133 3.99 24.53 2.94
C GLN A 133 5.54 24.44 2.92
N ILE A 134 6.12 23.31 3.31
CA ILE A 134 7.57 23.10 3.30
C ILE A 134 8.15 23.23 1.88
N TYR A 135 7.44 22.72 0.87
CA TYR A 135 7.87 22.66 -0.52
C TYR A 135 7.49 23.89 -1.37
N GLN A 136 6.86 24.91 -0.79
CA GLN A 136 6.63 26.19 -1.50
C GLN A 136 7.94 26.85 -1.87
N LEU A 137 7.91 27.73 -2.89
CA LEU A 137 9.08 28.49 -3.35
C LEU A 137 9.76 29.27 -2.22
N ASN A 138 8.97 29.83 -1.30
CA ASN A 138 9.45 30.49 -0.07
C ASN A 138 9.19 29.63 1.18
N GLY A 139 9.09 28.31 1.01
CA GLY A 139 8.87 27.36 2.10
C GLY A 139 10.13 27.04 2.89
N ALA A 140 9.93 26.32 4.00
CA ALA A 140 11.01 26.03 4.95
C ALA A 140 12.21 25.31 4.32
N LEU A 141 12.00 24.43 3.34
CA LEU A 141 13.09 23.72 2.65
C LEU A 141 14.00 24.70 1.90
N ASN A 142 13.43 25.59 1.09
CA ASN A 142 14.20 26.55 0.32
C ASN A 142 14.86 27.62 1.20
N ILE A 143 14.21 28.03 2.30
CA ILE A 143 14.84 28.92 3.29
C ILE A 143 16.06 28.24 3.90
N PHE A 144 15.93 26.97 4.30
CA PHE A 144 17.05 26.19 4.83
C PHE A 144 18.18 26.03 3.80
N LEU A 145 17.89 25.63 2.56
CA LEU A 145 18.89 25.50 1.50
C LEU A 145 19.67 26.79 1.27
N ARG A 146 18.99 27.93 1.21
CA ARG A 146 19.63 29.25 1.06
C ARG A 146 20.51 29.59 2.26
N SER A 147 20.06 29.27 3.50
CA SER A 147 20.80 29.58 4.73
C SER A 147 22.13 28.85 4.86
N ILE A 148 22.25 27.67 4.24
CA ILE A 148 23.48 26.86 4.22
C ILE A 148 24.31 27.03 2.94
N GLY A 149 23.97 28.01 2.07
CA GLY A 149 24.70 28.31 0.84
C GLY A 149 24.38 27.35 -0.32
N LEU A 150 23.34 26.55 -0.25
CA LEU A 150 22.87 25.66 -1.32
C LEU A 150 21.73 26.27 -2.13
N GLU A 151 21.77 27.58 -2.36
CA GLU A 151 20.78 28.33 -3.14
C GLU A 151 20.50 27.74 -4.54
N PRO A 152 21.48 27.20 -5.30
CA PRO A 152 21.22 26.58 -6.60
C PRO A 152 20.29 25.35 -6.55
N LEU A 153 20.11 24.74 -5.38
CA LEU A 153 19.17 23.61 -5.16
C LEU A 153 17.79 24.10 -4.75
N ALA A 154 17.61 25.38 -4.40
CA ALA A 154 16.30 25.94 -4.07
C ALA A 154 15.50 26.13 -5.36
N GLN A 155 14.37 25.43 -5.46
CA GLN A 155 13.54 25.42 -6.67
C GLN A 155 12.05 25.38 -6.31
N ASP A 156 11.20 25.51 -7.32
CA ASP A 156 9.75 25.42 -7.14
C ASP A 156 9.32 23.93 -7.16
N TRP A 157 9.42 23.28 -6.01
CA TRP A 157 9.24 21.84 -5.84
C TRP A 157 7.87 21.31 -6.30
N LEU A 158 6.82 22.12 -6.19
CA LEU A 158 5.46 21.73 -6.55
C LEU A 158 4.96 22.48 -7.79
N GLY A 159 5.59 23.61 -8.15
CA GLY A 159 5.23 24.43 -9.30
C GLY A 159 5.97 24.04 -10.58
N ASP A 160 7.10 23.33 -10.51
CA ASP A 160 7.78 22.83 -11.69
C ASP A 160 7.21 21.45 -12.11
N PRO A 161 6.61 21.37 -13.34
CA PRO A 161 6.01 20.13 -13.82
C PRO A 161 6.98 18.92 -13.87
N SER A 162 8.27 19.18 -14.04
CA SER A 162 9.28 18.12 -14.22
C SER A 162 9.60 17.38 -12.93
N ILE A 163 9.42 18.00 -11.77
CA ILE A 163 9.80 17.45 -10.46
C ILE A 163 8.63 17.27 -9.50
N ALA A 164 7.48 17.91 -9.74
CA ALA A 164 6.37 17.95 -8.81
C ALA A 164 5.88 16.54 -8.40
N LEU A 165 5.77 15.60 -9.34
CA LEU A 165 5.37 14.22 -9.04
C LEU A 165 6.42 13.50 -8.17
N GLY A 166 7.70 13.68 -8.46
CA GLY A 166 8.81 13.14 -7.67
C GLY A 166 8.83 13.71 -6.25
N THR A 167 8.59 15.02 -6.12
CA THR A 167 8.46 15.70 -4.83
C THR A 167 7.32 15.11 -3.99
N MET A 168 6.14 14.92 -4.57
CA MET A 168 5.02 14.25 -3.88
C MET A 168 5.34 12.81 -3.52
N SER A 169 5.98 12.07 -4.43
CA SER A 169 6.43 10.69 -4.18
C SER A 169 7.37 10.60 -2.97
N SER A 170 8.25 11.59 -2.75
CA SER A 170 9.15 11.63 -1.59
C SER A 170 8.39 11.71 -0.26
N VAL A 171 7.29 12.45 -0.22
CA VAL A 171 6.42 12.54 0.97
C VAL A 171 5.71 11.22 1.24
N ILE A 172 5.21 10.57 0.18
CA ILE A 172 4.56 9.27 0.28
C ILE A 172 5.57 8.24 0.81
N ILE A 173 6.78 8.18 0.24
CA ILE A 173 7.84 7.25 0.68
C ILE A 173 8.19 7.50 2.15
N TRP A 174 8.40 8.75 2.56
CA TRP A 174 8.71 9.11 3.95
C TRP A 174 7.63 8.63 4.92
N LYS A 175 6.36 8.76 4.54
CA LYS A 175 5.25 8.38 5.40
C LYS A 175 5.03 6.86 5.43
N GLU A 176 5.02 6.19 4.27
CA GLU A 176 4.62 4.78 4.17
C GLU A 176 5.75 3.81 4.56
N VAL A 177 7.03 4.22 4.54
CA VAL A 177 8.15 3.36 4.91
C VAL A 177 8.06 2.82 6.35
N GLY A 178 7.48 3.59 7.27
CA GLY A 178 7.34 3.23 8.67
C GLY A 178 6.52 1.96 8.90
N PHE A 179 5.46 1.76 8.12
CA PHE A 179 4.65 0.54 8.16
C PHE A 179 5.47 -0.70 7.76
N GLY A 180 6.23 -0.61 6.66
CA GLY A 180 7.11 -1.69 6.21
C GLY A 180 8.17 -2.06 7.25
N VAL A 181 8.77 -1.05 7.89
CA VAL A 181 9.76 -1.27 8.95
C VAL A 181 9.18 -2.06 10.10
N ILE A 182 8.01 -1.66 10.64
CA ILE A 182 7.38 -2.35 11.77
C ILE A 182 6.96 -3.77 11.39
N LEU A 183 6.39 -3.94 10.20
CA LEU A 183 5.94 -5.24 9.71
C LEU A 183 7.11 -6.23 9.56
N MET A 184 8.20 -5.80 8.91
CA MET A 184 9.40 -6.63 8.74
C MET A 184 10.11 -6.88 10.07
N LEU A 185 10.27 -5.87 10.92
CA LEU A 185 10.89 -6.00 12.23
C LEU A 185 10.14 -6.99 13.13
N ALA A 186 8.81 -6.95 13.14
CA ALA A 186 8.00 -7.89 13.92
C ALA A 186 8.25 -9.35 13.49
N HIS A 187 8.37 -9.58 12.18
CA HIS A 187 8.69 -10.91 11.68
C HIS A 187 10.13 -11.31 12.00
N ILE A 188 11.12 -10.40 11.86
CA ILE A 188 12.53 -10.68 12.19
C ILE A 188 12.66 -11.08 13.65
N ILE A 189 11.99 -10.39 14.57
CA ILE A 189 12.01 -10.69 16.01
C ILE A 189 11.41 -12.07 16.32
N SER A 190 10.52 -12.60 15.48
CA SER A 190 9.91 -13.92 15.64
C SER A 190 10.79 -15.09 15.18
N LEU A 191 11.90 -14.81 14.47
CA LEU A 191 12.84 -15.84 14.02
C LEU A 191 13.68 -16.38 15.18
N PRO A 192 14.09 -17.67 15.14
CA PRO A 192 14.93 -18.26 16.18
C PRO A 192 16.29 -17.55 16.30
N ASN A 193 16.69 -17.19 17.52
CA ASN A 193 17.97 -16.51 17.77
C ASN A 193 19.17 -17.40 17.44
N GLU A 194 19.02 -18.72 17.58
CA GLU A 194 20.05 -19.73 17.29
C GLU A 194 20.58 -19.58 15.86
N THR A 195 19.72 -19.20 14.92
CA THR A 195 20.11 -18.99 13.51
C THR A 195 21.12 -17.83 13.38
N TYR A 196 20.92 -16.77 14.13
CA TYR A 196 21.82 -15.61 14.13
C TYR A 196 23.11 -15.87 14.91
N GLU A 197 23.03 -16.65 15.99
CA GLU A 197 24.20 -17.08 16.76
C GLU A 197 25.11 -17.99 15.95
N ALA A 198 24.54 -18.98 15.23
CA ALA A 198 25.28 -19.83 14.32
C ALA A 198 26.00 -19.03 13.22
N ALA A 199 25.30 -18.08 12.59
CA ALA A 199 25.88 -17.21 11.58
C ALA A 199 27.06 -16.37 12.12
N ARG A 200 26.99 -15.92 13.37
CA ARG A 200 28.09 -15.20 14.03
C ARG A 200 29.29 -16.10 14.30
N ILE A 201 29.07 -17.35 14.71
CA ILE A 201 30.15 -18.36 14.90
C ILE A 201 30.84 -18.64 13.58
N ASP A 202 30.07 -18.72 12.45
CA ASP A 202 30.60 -18.90 11.10
C ASP A 202 31.27 -17.65 10.53
N GLY A 203 31.36 -16.55 11.30
CA GLY A 203 31.99 -15.30 10.89
C GLY A 203 31.22 -14.49 9.85
N ALA A 204 29.89 -14.73 9.70
CA ALA A 204 29.08 -13.98 8.77
C ALA A 204 28.94 -12.50 9.23
N GLY A 205 29.33 -11.57 8.39
CA GLY A 205 29.15 -10.14 8.62
C GLY A 205 27.68 -9.71 8.47
N PHE A 206 27.35 -8.47 8.91
CA PHE A 206 26.00 -7.90 8.91
C PHE A 206 25.21 -8.14 7.63
N TRP A 207 25.72 -7.65 6.50
CA TRP A 207 24.99 -7.77 5.23
C TRP A 207 24.83 -9.23 4.77
N ARG A 208 25.86 -10.07 4.98
CA ARG A 208 25.77 -11.49 4.64
C ARG A 208 24.69 -12.19 5.44
N THR A 209 24.61 -11.93 6.74
CA THR A 209 23.57 -12.49 7.62
C THR A 209 22.17 -12.07 7.15
N HIS A 210 21.96 -10.77 6.93
CA HIS A 210 20.62 -10.27 6.62
C HIS A 210 20.16 -10.58 5.18
N LEU A 211 21.06 -10.59 4.20
CA LEU A 211 20.70 -10.91 2.81
C LEU A 211 20.53 -12.40 2.58
N SER A 212 21.33 -13.25 3.27
CA SER A 212 21.30 -14.70 3.04
C SER A 212 20.39 -15.46 4.00
N ILE A 213 20.12 -14.93 5.19
CA ILE A 213 19.30 -15.58 6.22
C ILE A 213 17.99 -14.81 6.43
N THR A 214 18.07 -13.54 6.83
CA THR A 214 16.87 -12.78 7.20
C THR A 214 15.94 -12.55 6.02
N ARG A 215 16.47 -12.03 4.89
CA ARG A 215 15.68 -11.74 3.69
C ARG A 215 14.88 -12.94 3.18
N PRO A 216 15.46 -14.13 2.96
CA PRO A 216 14.68 -15.29 2.52
C PRO A 216 13.67 -15.74 3.57
N ALA A 217 14.00 -15.65 4.88
CA ALA A 217 13.10 -16.05 5.96
C ALA A 217 11.83 -15.16 6.02
N ILE A 218 11.96 -13.84 5.77
CA ILE A 218 10.82 -12.91 5.80
C ILE A 218 10.28 -12.55 4.41
N LEU A 219 10.65 -13.29 3.35
CA LEU A 219 10.30 -12.98 1.97
C LEU A 219 8.80 -12.78 1.76
N ASN A 220 7.98 -13.63 2.39
CA ASN A 220 6.52 -13.49 2.31
C ASN A 220 6.01 -12.15 2.86
N THR A 221 6.63 -11.65 3.93
CA THR A 221 6.31 -10.33 4.51
C THR A 221 6.76 -9.19 3.60
N ILE A 222 7.93 -9.32 2.98
CA ILE A 222 8.43 -8.34 2.00
C ILE A 222 7.48 -8.25 0.81
N VAL A 223 7.08 -9.40 0.26
CA VAL A 223 6.14 -9.45 -0.87
C VAL A 223 4.77 -8.90 -0.46
N PHE A 224 4.26 -9.25 0.71
CA PHE A 224 3.00 -8.72 1.24
C PHE A 224 3.02 -7.20 1.35
N TYR A 225 4.09 -6.63 1.95
CA TYR A 225 4.27 -5.18 2.04
C TYR A 225 4.30 -4.53 0.64
N GLY A 226 5.13 -5.08 -0.27
CA GLY A 226 5.24 -4.55 -1.62
C GLY A 226 3.93 -4.50 -2.38
N VAL A 227 3.02 -5.45 -2.14
CA VAL A 227 1.70 -5.44 -2.76
C VAL A 227 0.76 -4.43 -2.16
N ILE A 228 0.74 -4.31 -0.83
CA ILE A 228 -0.04 -3.25 -0.18
C ILE A 228 0.39 -1.90 -0.74
N GLU A 229 1.70 -1.64 -0.83
CA GLU A 229 2.21 -0.39 -1.37
C GLU A 229 1.90 -0.21 -2.88
N ALA A 230 1.93 -1.29 -3.67
CA ALA A 230 1.54 -1.20 -5.07
C ALA A 230 0.05 -0.83 -5.23
N ILE A 231 -0.82 -1.39 -4.39
CA ILE A 231 -2.25 -1.00 -4.36
C ILE A 231 -2.38 0.46 -3.91
N THR A 232 -1.62 0.87 -2.89
CA THR A 232 -1.60 2.26 -2.40
C THR A 232 -1.21 3.24 -3.51
N MET A 233 -0.16 2.95 -4.29
CA MET A 233 0.29 3.81 -5.39
C MET A 233 -0.72 3.90 -6.54
N VAL A 234 -1.57 2.90 -6.72
CA VAL A 234 -2.57 2.89 -7.79
C VAL A 234 -3.90 3.48 -7.37
N SER A 235 -4.32 3.31 -6.11
CA SER A 235 -5.71 3.59 -5.69
C SER A 235 -5.86 4.22 -4.29
N TRP A 236 -4.78 4.80 -3.71
CA TRP A 236 -4.84 5.40 -2.37
C TRP A 236 -3.98 6.66 -2.20
N VAL A 237 -3.56 7.29 -3.32
CA VAL A 237 -2.71 8.49 -3.29
C VAL A 237 -3.50 9.79 -3.44
N PHE A 238 -4.82 9.72 -3.63
CA PHE A 238 -5.71 10.87 -3.84
C PHE A 238 -5.47 12.01 -2.85
N ASN A 239 -5.47 11.72 -1.54
CA ASN A 239 -5.37 12.75 -0.52
C ASN A 239 -4.05 13.52 -0.55
N TYR A 240 -2.93 12.87 -0.90
CA TYR A 240 -1.65 13.56 -1.08
C TYR A 240 -1.72 14.54 -2.24
N VAL A 241 -2.14 14.03 -3.40
CA VAL A 241 -2.20 14.83 -4.63
C VAL A 241 -3.23 15.94 -4.51
N TYR A 242 -4.43 15.63 -4.02
CA TYR A 242 -5.51 16.60 -3.88
C TYR A 242 -5.11 17.79 -3.01
N VAL A 243 -4.54 17.54 -1.84
CA VAL A 243 -4.17 18.59 -0.88
C VAL A 243 -2.94 19.38 -1.36
N MET A 244 -1.88 18.69 -1.82
CA MET A 244 -0.64 19.35 -2.23
C MET A 244 -0.76 20.11 -3.57
N SER A 245 -1.72 19.74 -4.44
CA SER A 245 -1.98 20.42 -5.70
C SER A 245 -3.23 21.33 -5.67
N ASN A 246 -3.84 21.52 -4.48
CA ASN A 246 -5.11 22.25 -4.32
C ASN A 246 -6.24 21.72 -5.23
N GLY A 247 -6.28 20.39 -5.44
CA GLY A 247 -7.29 19.74 -6.26
C GLY A 247 -7.11 19.88 -7.78
N LEU A 248 -6.04 20.55 -8.22
CA LEU A 248 -5.84 20.86 -9.66
C LEU A 248 -4.98 19.82 -10.40
N GLY A 249 -4.29 18.93 -9.68
CA GLY A 249 -3.38 17.96 -10.29
C GLY A 249 -2.02 18.55 -10.69
N GLY A 250 -1.63 19.66 -10.05
CA GLY A 250 -0.37 20.37 -10.30
C GLY A 250 -0.33 21.17 -11.60
N PRO A 251 0.79 21.83 -11.88
CA PRO A 251 0.95 22.63 -13.09
C PRO A 251 0.89 21.74 -14.33
N GLY A 252 0.00 22.07 -15.27
CA GLY A 252 -0.20 21.30 -16.49
C GLY A 252 -0.59 19.82 -16.27
N ASN A 253 -1.29 19.50 -15.19
CA ASN A 253 -1.63 18.13 -14.76
C ASN A 253 -0.42 17.26 -14.41
N ALA A 254 0.75 17.83 -14.08
CA ALA A 254 1.99 17.10 -13.80
C ALA A 254 1.92 16.14 -12.60
N THR A 255 0.92 16.28 -11.74
CA THR A 255 0.68 15.39 -10.61
C THR A 255 -0.71 14.74 -10.64
N MET A 256 -1.39 14.81 -11.81
CA MET A 256 -2.69 14.17 -11.99
C MET A 256 -2.57 12.66 -11.80
N VAL A 257 -3.44 12.07 -10.98
CA VAL A 257 -3.57 10.62 -10.77
C VAL A 257 -5.00 10.18 -11.06
N SER A 258 -5.20 8.89 -11.32
CA SER A 258 -6.50 8.37 -11.75
C SER A 258 -7.62 8.66 -10.76
N GLU A 259 -7.37 8.62 -9.46
CA GLU A 259 -8.36 8.95 -8.42
C GLU A 259 -8.76 10.44 -8.48
N LEU A 260 -7.80 11.34 -8.72
CA LEU A 260 -8.10 12.77 -8.86
C LEU A 260 -8.87 13.04 -10.15
N TYR A 261 -8.55 12.36 -11.25
CA TYR A 261 -9.32 12.41 -12.48
C TYR A 261 -10.78 12.00 -12.24
N ILE A 262 -11.01 10.86 -11.58
CA ILE A 262 -12.35 10.36 -11.23
C ILE A 262 -13.11 11.40 -10.39
N TYR A 263 -12.44 11.96 -9.37
CA TYR A 263 -13.04 12.98 -8.52
C TYR A 263 -13.44 14.23 -9.32
N ARG A 264 -12.55 14.72 -10.18
CA ARG A 264 -12.83 15.90 -11.02
C ARG A 264 -13.95 15.64 -12.03
N ALA A 265 -13.95 14.48 -12.67
CA ALA A 265 -15.01 14.10 -13.59
C ALA A 265 -16.38 14.08 -12.90
N ALA A 266 -16.45 13.44 -11.70
CA ALA A 266 -17.71 13.29 -10.98
C ALA A 266 -18.23 14.63 -10.40
N PHE A 267 -17.35 15.42 -9.73
CA PHE A 267 -17.79 16.53 -8.89
C PHE A 267 -17.52 17.91 -9.49
N GLN A 268 -16.46 18.07 -10.28
CA GLN A 268 -16.14 19.36 -10.90
C GLN A 268 -16.72 19.49 -12.31
N ASN A 269 -16.58 18.44 -13.13
CA ASN A 269 -17.03 18.46 -14.51
C ASN A 269 -18.50 18.00 -14.67
N LYS A 270 -19.13 17.54 -13.58
CA LYS A 270 -20.52 17.04 -13.58
C LYS A 270 -20.77 15.91 -14.59
N ALA A 271 -19.80 15.03 -14.77
CA ALA A 271 -19.86 13.87 -15.66
C ALA A 271 -19.67 12.56 -14.84
N PRO A 272 -20.63 12.20 -13.97
CA PRO A 272 -20.51 11.04 -13.09
C PRO A 272 -20.40 9.72 -13.84
N GLU A 273 -20.95 9.62 -15.05
CA GLU A 273 -20.89 8.43 -15.88
C GLU A 273 -19.48 8.19 -16.42
N LEU A 274 -18.78 9.24 -16.85
CA LEU A 274 -17.36 9.15 -17.24
C LEU A 274 -16.47 8.83 -16.03
N ALA A 275 -16.77 9.43 -14.87
CA ALA A 275 -16.10 9.09 -13.63
C ALA A 275 -16.30 7.61 -13.27
N ALA A 276 -17.52 7.07 -13.46
CA ALA A 276 -17.82 5.65 -13.24
C ALA A 276 -17.00 4.75 -14.19
N ALA A 277 -16.92 5.10 -15.47
CA ALA A 277 -16.10 4.35 -16.45
C ALA A 277 -14.60 4.38 -16.06
N ALA A 278 -14.07 5.55 -15.67
CA ALA A 278 -12.69 5.68 -15.17
C ALA A 278 -12.45 4.87 -13.89
N ALA A 279 -13.44 4.83 -12.96
CA ALA A 279 -13.35 4.04 -11.74
C ALA A 279 -13.33 2.53 -12.05
N VAL A 280 -14.04 2.06 -13.08
CA VAL A 280 -13.99 0.66 -13.51
C VAL A 280 -12.59 0.31 -14.04
N PHE A 281 -11.93 1.18 -14.81
CA PHE A 281 -10.54 0.96 -15.23
C PHE A 281 -9.60 0.81 -14.02
N LEU A 282 -9.71 1.71 -13.04
CA LEU A 282 -8.88 1.66 -11.82
C LEU A 282 -9.17 0.39 -11.01
N PHE A 283 -10.42 -0.01 -10.89
CA PHE A 283 -10.83 -1.23 -10.21
C PHE A 283 -10.24 -2.48 -10.88
N VAL A 284 -10.30 -2.56 -12.21
CA VAL A 284 -9.71 -3.68 -12.97
C VAL A 284 -8.19 -3.71 -12.81
N ALA A 285 -7.51 -2.55 -12.86
CA ALA A 285 -6.07 -2.46 -12.63
C ALA A 285 -5.69 -2.98 -11.23
N THR A 286 -6.44 -2.58 -10.20
CA THR A 286 -6.22 -3.05 -8.82
C THR A 286 -6.47 -4.56 -8.68
N LEU A 287 -7.52 -5.10 -9.33
CA LEU A 287 -7.78 -6.54 -9.35
C LEU A 287 -6.65 -7.33 -10.03
N ILE A 288 -6.11 -6.82 -11.14
CA ILE A 288 -4.96 -7.45 -11.82
C ILE A 288 -3.76 -7.52 -10.88
N LEU A 289 -3.44 -6.43 -10.19
CA LEU A 289 -2.36 -6.41 -9.20
C LEU A 289 -2.60 -7.41 -8.08
N MET A 290 -3.82 -7.47 -7.54
CA MET A 290 -4.19 -8.42 -6.48
C MET A 290 -4.07 -9.88 -6.95
N VAL A 291 -4.56 -10.21 -8.15
CA VAL A 291 -4.47 -11.56 -8.71
C VAL A 291 -3.02 -11.95 -8.99
N ALA A 292 -2.22 -11.03 -9.53
CA ALA A 292 -0.79 -11.24 -9.75
C ALA A 292 -0.07 -11.58 -8.44
N PHE A 293 -0.38 -10.84 -7.38
CA PHE A 293 0.13 -11.12 -6.04
C PHE A 293 -0.21 -12.53 -5.53
N PHE A 294 -1.49 -12.89 -5.52
CA PHE A 294 -1.88 -14.21 -5.04
C PHE A 294 -1.22 -15.35 -5.83
N ARG A 295 -0.97 -15.14 -7.13
CA ARG A 295 -0.23 -16.10 -7.95
C ARG A 295 1.24 -16.21 -7.55
N ILE A 296 1.90 -15.07 -7.28
CA ILE A 296 3.30 -15.05 -6.83
C ILE A 296 3.41 -15.72 -5.45
N GLN A 297 2.53 -15.37 -4.52
CA GLN A 297 2.54 -15.93 -3.16
C GLN A 297 2.33 -17.45 -3.17
N ARG A 298 1.39 -17.95 -3.96
CA ARG A 298 1.16 -19.41 -4.07
C ARG A 298 2.38 -20.15 -4.61
N ARG A 299 3.12 -19.59 -5.55
CA ARG A 299 4.37 -20.18 -6.08
C ARG A 299 5.48 -20.21 -5.03
N SER A 300 5.61 -19.17 -4.20
CA SER A 300 6.57 -19.10 -3.11
C SER A 300 6.31 -20.20 -2.07
N ILE A 301 5.06 -20.40 -1.67
CA ILE A 301 4.67 -21.44 -0.71
C ILE A 301 4.91 -22.85 -1.28
N ALA A 302 4.54 -23.10 -2.54
CA ALA A 302 4.74 -24.41 -3.18
C ALA A 302 6.21 -24.77 -3.34
N GLY A 303 7.10 -23.80 -3.56
CA GLY A 303 8.56 -24.02 -3.64
C GLY A 303 9.23 -24.35 -2.29
N THR A 304 8.60 -24.02 -1.17
CA THR A 304 9.14 -24.28 0.18
C THR A 304 8.81 -25.70 0.64
N PHE A 305 7.75 -26.33 0.12
CA PHE A 305 7.37 -27.72 0.46
C PHE A 305 8.05 -28.79 -0.42
N ASN A 306 8.73 -28.38 -1.49
CA ASN A 306 9.45 -29.30 -2.40
C ASN A 306 10.98 -29.33 -2.19
N LYS A 307 11.48 -28.75 -1.11
CA LYS A 307 12.86 -28.88 -0.64
C LYS A 307 12.88 -29.50 0.75
#